data_94c83e5f512bdae4e4d84787f07c507f
#
_entry.id   94c83e5f512bdae4e4d84787f07c507f
#
_cell.length_a   1.000
_cell.length_b   1.000
_cell.length_c   1.000
_cell.angle_alpha   90.00
_cell.angle_beta   90.00
_cell.angle_gamma   90.00
#
_symmetry.space_group_name_H-M   'P 1'
#
loop_
_entity.id
_entity.type
_entity.pdbx_description
1 polymer ?
#
loop_
_entity_poly.entity_id
_entity_poly.type
_entity_poly.pdbx_seq_one_letter_code
_entity_poly.pdbx_strand_id
1 'polypeptide(L)'
;MEEARGNQAPLVDVTETVRAAGGLVCRSTGSDAVDVVLVHRPAYDDWAFPKGKLEHDESEEEAALREVEEETGLRCLLGREVGITRYHDSRGRPKTVRYWQMTAIGGALVPAHEVDDARWVSLDEASALLTYARDVELLAQLAEAE
;
A
#
# COMPACT_ATOMS: atom_id res chain seq x y z
N MET A 1 24.95 -25.90 -24.33
CA MET A 1 24.64 -25.51 -23.93
C MET A 1 24.21 -25.28 -23.54
N GLU A 2 24.28 -25.22 -23.41
CA GLU A 2 23.79 -24.86 -22.86
C GLU A 2 23.66 -24.66 -22.16
N GLU A 3 23.92 -24.89 -21.80
CA GLU A 3 23.59 -24.70 -21.00
C GLU A 3 23.47 -24.18 -20.33
N ALA A 4 24.16 -24.65 -20.35
CA ALA A 4 23.89 -23.92 -19.21
C ALA A 4 22.55 -23.38 -19.01
N ARG A 5 21.78 -23.89 -19.43
CA ARG A 5 20.57 -23.46 -19.31
C ARG A 5 19.72 -24.03 -18.31
N GLY A 6 19.72 -25.20 -17.94
CA GLY A 6 18.83 -25.78 -16.97
C GLY A 6 18.81 -25.06 -15.67
N ASN A 7 19.87 -24.42 -15.40
CA ASN A 7 19.93 -23.68 -14.18
C ASN A 7 19.27 -22.37 -14.24
N GLN A 8 18.71 -22.03 -15.36
CA GLN A 8 18.08 -20.74 -15.52
C GLN A 8 16.83 -20.59 -14.69
N ALA A 9 16.14 -21.68 -14.41
CA ALA A 9 14.92 -21.60 -13.64
C ALA A 9 15.12 -20.89 -12.31
N PRO A 10 16.14 -21.22 -11.51
CA PRO A 10 16.34 -20.47 -10.27
C PRO A 10 16.60 -19.00 -10.50
N LEU A 11 17.29 -18.66 -11.57
CA LEU A 11 17.56 -17.26 -11.86
C LEU A 11 16.28 -16.51 -12.20
N VAL A 12 15.39 -17.14 -12.92
CA VAL A 12 14.11 -16.54 -13.26
C VAL A 12 13.32 -16.25 -12.01
N ASP A 13 13.29 -17.18 -11.07
CA ASP A 13 12.55 -17.00 -9.84
C ASP A 13 13.10 -15.86 -9.00
N VAL A 14 14.42 -15.72 -8.97
CA VAL A 14 15.06 -14.69 -8.18
C VAL A 14 14.72 -13.30 -8.69
N THR A 15 14.52 -13.18 -10.01
CA THR A 15 14.26 -11.87 -10.60
C THR A 15 12.77 -11.54 -10.70
N GLU A 16 11.91 -12.47 -10.34
CA GLU A 16 10.48 -12.23 -10.42
C GLU A 16 10.06 -11.15 -9.45
N THR A 17 9.31 -10.17 -9.94
CA THR A 17 8.84 -9.05 -9.13
C THR A 17 7.52 -9.40 -8.46
N VAL A 18 7.45 -9.17 -7.16
CA VAL A 18 6.20 -9.29 -6.41
C VAL A 18 5.41 -8.02 -6.64
N ARG A 19 4.16 -8.17 -7.05
CA ARG A 19 3.29 -7.02 -7.32
C ARG A 19 2.23 -6.91 -6.24
N ALA A 20 2.05 -5.68 -5.74
CA ALA A 20 1.08 -5.39 -4.71
C ALA A 20 0.41 -4.06 -5.03
N ALA A 21 -0.68 -3.77 -4.34
CA ALA A 21 -1.43 -2.54 -4.56
C ALA A 21 -2.07 -2.09 -3.25
N GLY A 22 -2.30 -0.80 -3.12
CA GLY A 22 -2.88 -0.26 -1.91
C GLY A 22 -3.48 1.11 -2.11
N GLY A 23 -3.84 1.75 -1.00
CA GLY A 23 -4.56 3.00 -1.08
C GLY A 23 -4.18 4.00 -0.02
N LEU A 24 -4.25 5.26 -0.41
CA LEU A 24 -4.21 6.39 0.50
C LEU A 24 -5.65 6.87 0.64
N VAL A 25 -6.32 6.39 1.70
CA VAL A 25 -7.72 6.72 1.94
C VAL A 25 -7.75 8.07 2.63
N CYS A 26 -8.38 9.03 1.99
CA CYS A 26 -8.35 10.43 2.42
C CYS A 26 -9.74 10.91 2.77
N ARG A 27 -9.81 11.86 3.71
CA ARG A 27 -11.06 12.57 4.02
C ARG A 27 -10.73 14.02 4.34
N SER A 28 -11.65 14.90 3.99
CA SER A 28 -11.53 16.31 4.32
C SER A 28 -11.99 16.54 5.76
N THR A 29 -11.24 17.32 6.53
CA THR A 29 -11.58 17.58 7.93
C THR A 29 -11.73 19.07 8.20
N GLY A 30 -11.74 19.90 7.19
CA GLY A 30 -11.89 21.34 7.33
C GLY A 30 -11.64 21.99 5.99
N SER A 31 -11.43 23.29 5.99
CA SER A 31 -11.32 24.01 4.72
C SER A 31 -10.17 23.50 3.87
N ASP A 32 -9.02 23.22 4.47
CA ASP A 32 -7.87 22.72 3.70
C ASP A 32 -7.21 21.52 4.36
N ALA A 33 -7.83 20.97 5.38
CA ALA A 33 -7.23 19.87 6.13
C ALA A 33 -7.68 18.53 5.57
N VAL A 34 -6.75 17.58 5.53
CA VAL A 34 -6.99 16.23 5.02
C VAL A 34 -6.41 15.24 6.01
N ASP A 35 -7.18 14.21 6.33
CA ASP A 35 -6.67 13.05 7.06
C ASP A 35 -6.47 11.90 6.10
N VAL A 36 -5.56 11.00 6.47
CA VAL A 36 -5.29 9.78 5.71
C VAL A 36 -5.26 8.60 6.69
N VAL A 37 -5.61 7.42 6.19
CA VAL A 37 -5.61 6.21 7.02
C VAL A 37 -4.23 5.56 6.99
N LEU A 38 -3.67 5.32 8.17
CA LEU A 38 -2.46 4.49 8.31
C LEU A 38 -2.82 3.25 9.12
N VAL A 39 -2.07 2.19 8.88
CA VAL A 39 -2.25 0.91 9.57
C VAL A 39 -0.94 0.48 10.22
N HIS A 40 -1.05 -0.25 11.33
CA HIS A 40 0.08 -0.82 12.04
C HIS A 40 0.10 -2.32 11.82
N ARG A 41 1.27 -2.87 11.47
CA ARG A 41 1.44 -4.31 11.26
C ARG A 41 2.31 -4.86 12.39
N PRO A 42 1.71 -5.67 13.30
CA PRO A 42 2.48 -6.16 14.45
C PRO A 42 3.64 -7.07 14.06
N ALA A 43 3.54 -7.81 12.95
CA ALA A 43 4.61 -8.70 12.53
C ALA A 43 5.90 -7.95 12.21
N TYR A 44 5.79 -6.69 11.80
CA TYR A 44 6.95 -5.86 11.43
C TYR A 44 7.11 -4.65 12.35
N ASP A 45 6.15 -4.44 13.24
CA ASP A 45 6.10 -3.27 14.11
C ASP A 45 6.30 -2.00 13.28
N ASP A 46 5.51 -1.84 12.23
CA ASP A 46 5.63 -0.69 11.35
C ASP A 46 4.27 -0.05 11.09
N TRP A 47 4.31 1.22 10.70
CA TRP A 47 3.16 1.99 10.24
C TRP A 47 3.31 2.23 8.76
N ALA A 48 2.23 1.97 8.01
CA ALA A 48 2.25 2.03 6.57
C ALA A 48 0.85 2.34 6.04
N PHE A 49 0.74 2.52 4.73
CA PHE A 49 -0.57 2.56 4.07
C PHE A 49 -1.08 1.13 3.88
N PRO A 50 -2.39 0.93 3.92
CA PRO A 50 -2.95 -0.41 3.68
C PRO A 50 -2.64 -0.87 2.26
N LYS A 51 -2.22 -2.12 2.13
CA LYS A 51 -1.79 -2.69 0.85
C LYS A 51 -1.67 -4.20 0.97
N GLY A 52 -1.56 -4.87 -0.17
CA GLY A 52 -1.28 -6.30 -0.19
C GLY A 52 -1.05 -6.80 -1.60
N LYS A 53 -0.69 -8.06 -1.70
CA LYS A 53 -0.33 -8.70 -2.96
C LYS A 53 -1.54 -8.92 -3.84
N LEU A 54 -1.33 -8.86 -5.16
CA LEU A 54 -2.36 -9.21 -6.12
C LEU A 54 -2.68 -10.70 -6.01
N GLU A 55 -3.97 -11.01 -6.16
CA GLU A 55 -4.40 -12.38 -6.31
C GLU A 55 -4.41 -12.75 -7.79
N HIS A 56 -4.52 -14.05 -8.07
CA HIS A 56 -4.53 -14.55 -9.43
C HIS A 56 -5.66 -13.87 -10.22
N ASP A 57 -5.34 -13.40 -11.41
CA ASP A 57 -6.28 -12.74 -12.32
C ASP A 57 -6.89 -11.44 -11.80
N GLU A 58 -6.28 -10.86 -10.77
CA GLU A 58 -6.76 -9.61 -10.21
C GLU A 58 -5.99 -8.45 -10.83
N SER A 59 -6.68 -7.36 -11.17
CA SER A 59 -6.00 -6.14 -11.58
C SER A 59 -5.42 -5.43 -10.36
N GLU A 60 -4.49 -4.52 -10.57
CA GLU A 60 -3.93 -3.74 -9.48
C GLU A 60 -4.98 -2.88 -8.81
N GLU A 61 -5.90 -2.31 -9.58
CA GLU A 61 -7.00 -1.51 -9.04
C GLU A 61 -7.91 -2.35 -8.15
N GLU A 62 -8.26 -3.55 -8.60
CA GLU A 62 -9.09 -4.46 -7.81
C GLU A 62 -8.39 -4.87 -6.53
N ALA A 63 -7.11 -5.16 -6.62
CA ALA A 63 -6.32 -5.55 -5.45
C ALA A 63 -6.24 -4.41 -4.44
N ALA A 64 -6.06 -3.19 -4.92
CA ALA A 64 -5.98 -2.03 -4.04
C ALA A 64 -7.26 -1.87 -3.24
N LEU A 65 -8.41 -1.93 -3.90
CA LEU A 65 -9.70 -1.79 -3.21
C LEU A 65 -9.93 -2.93 -2.23
N ARG A 66 -9.62 -4.16 -2.63
CA ARG A 66 -9.82 -5.33 -1.78
C ARG A 66 -8.92 -5.28 -0.53
N GLU A 67 -7.64 -4.98 -0.73
CA GLU A 67 -6.71 -4.96 0.39
C GLU A 67 -7.03 -3.86 1.38
N VAL A 68 -7.44 -2.69 0.90
CA VAL A 68 -7.84 -1.61 1.79
C VAL A 68 -9.03 -2.05 2.62
N GLU A 69 -10.02 -2.67 2.00
CA GLU A 69 -11.20 -3.12 2.75
C GLU A 69 -10.85 -4.20 3.75
N GLU A 70 -10.00 -5.15 3.37
CA GLU A 70 -9.58 -6.23 4.28
C GLU A 70 -8.86 -5.69 5.50
N GLU A 71 -7.97 -4.73 5.33
CA GLU A 71 -7.14 -4.25 6.42
C GLU A 71 -7.80 -3.16 7.26
N THR A 72 -8.69 -2.38 6.67
CA THR A 72 -9.25 -1.22 7.35
C THR A 72 -10.75 -1.30 7.61
N GLY A 73 -11.46 -2.19 6.93
CA GLY A 73 -12.91 -2.25 7.01
C GLY A 73 -13.63 -1.22 6.16
N LEU A 74 -12.91 -0.37 5.44
CA LEU A 74 -13.52 0.71 4.66
C LEU A 74 -13.71 0.29 3.21
N ARG A 75 -14.93 0.46 2.72
CA ARG A 75 -15.24 0.28 1.31
C ARG A 75 -15.06 1.62 0.62
N CYS A 76 -14.26 1.64 -0.44
CA CYS A 76 -13.79 2.89 -1.01
C CYS A 76 -14.11 3.00 -2.49
N LEU A 77 -14.13 4.25 -2.97
CA LEU A 77 -14.07 4.58 -4.39
C LEU A 77 -12.61 4.81 -4.75
N LEU A 78 -12.23 4.29 -5.91
CA LEU A 78 -10.88 4.48 -6.44
C LEU A 78 -10.77 5.89 -7.03
N GLY A 79 -9.73 6.61 -6.65
CA GLY A 79 -9.42 7.91 -7.20
C GLY A 79 -8.25 7.84 -8.17
N ARG A 80 -7.44 8.90 -8.19
CA ARG A 80 -6.29 8.94 -9.08
C ARG A 80 -5.13 8.13 -8.53
N GLU A 81 -4.26 7.69 -9.41
CA GLU A 81 -3.04 7.01 -9.00
C GLU A 81 -2.10 8.03 -8.35
N VAL A 82 -1.52 7.66 -7.21
CA VAL A 82 -0.59 8.53 -6.49
C VAL A 82 0.85 8.24 -6.88
N GLY A 83 1.22 6.96 -6.90
CA GLY A 83 2.59 6.59 -7.23
C GLY A 83 2.87 5.14 -6.96
N ILE A 84 4.13 4.79 -7.12
CA ILE A 84 4.61 3.41 -6.96
C ILE A 84 5.81 3.44 -6.03
N THR A 85 5.86 2.50 -5.07
CA THR A 85 7.06 2.29 -4.27
C THR A 85 7.74 1.00 -4.73
N ARG A 86 9.06 0.99 -4.68
CA ARG A 86 9.87 -0.15 -5.11
C ARG A 86 10.89 -0.46 -4.05
N TYR A 87 10.97 -1.72 -3.65
CA TYR A 87 11.93 -2.16 -2.64
C TYR A 87 12.07 -3.68 -2.73
N HIS A 88 12.93 -4.24 -1.89
CA HIS A 88 13.05 -5.69 -1.78
C HIS A 88 12.31 -6.16 -0.54
N ASP A 89 11.56 -7.24 -0.66
CA ASP A 89 10.81 -7.77 0.47
C ASP A 89 11.74 -8.54 1.41
N SER A 90 11.17 -9.12 2.47
CA SER A 90 11.97 -9.81 3.49
C SER A 90 12.69 -11.04 2.94
N ARG A 91 12.27 -11.53 1.77
CA ARG A 91 12.93 -12.67 1.10
C ARG A 91 13.92 -12.18 0.03
N GLY A 92 14.14 -10.88 -0.07
CA GLY A 92 15.06 -10.33 -1.05
C GLY A 92 14.49 -10.22 -2.46
N ARG A 93 13.19 -10.43 -2.65
CA ARG A 93 12.58 -10.31 -3.98
C ARG A 93 12.23 -8.87 -4.28
N PRO A 94 12.43 -8.42 -5.52
CA PRO A 94 11.96 -7.09 -5.90
C PRO A 94 10.45 -7.02 -5.72
N LYS A 95 9.98 -5.90 -5.17
CA LYS A 95 8.56 -5.71 -4.95
C LYS A 95 8.16 -4.31 -5.37
N THR A 96 7.03 -4.21 -6.08
CA THR A 96 6.43 -2.93 -6.41
C THR A 96 5.05 -2.86 -5.77
N VAL A 97 4.73 -1.69 -5.22
CA VAL A 97 3.39 -1.44 -4.68
C VAL A 97 2.86 -0.20 -5.35
N ARG A 98 1.72 -0.32 -5.98
CA ARG A 98 1.08 0.77 -6.70
C ARG A 98 -0.08 1.29 -5.87
N TYR A 99 -0.18 2.61 -5.73
CA TYR A 99 -1.12 3.22 -4.80
C TYR A 99 -2.05 4.20 -5.49
N TRP A 100 -3.30 4.20 -5.04
CA TRP A 100 -4.32 5.15 -5.49
C TRP A 100 -4.86 5.93 -4.31
N GLN A 101 -5.23 7.17 -4.56
CA GLN A 101 -6.04 7.92 -3.62
C GLN A 101 -7.44 7.33 -3.60
N MET A 102 -8.03 7.23 -2.43
CA MET A 102 -9.36 6.62 -2.26
C MET A 102 -10.21 7.45 -1.33
N THR A 103 -11.52 7.33 -1.51
CA THR A 103 -12.52 7.97 -0.65
C THR A 103 -13.41 6.88 -0.07
N ALA A 104 -13.55 6.85 1.25
CA ALA A 104 -14.41 5.86 1.90
C ALA A 104 -15.88 6.19 1.63
N ILE A 105 -16.64 5.17 1.20
CA ILE A 105 -18.08 5.32 0.93
C ILE A 105 -18.92 4.38 1.78
N GLY A 106 -18.31 3.55 2.62
CA GLY A 106 -19.04 2.64 3.49
C GLY A 106 -18.11 1.91 4.43
N GLY A 107 -18.69 1.13 5.32
CA GLY A 107 -17.92 0.39 6.30
C GLY A 107 -17.56 1.24 7.50
N ALA A 108 -16.71 0.69 8.34
CA ALA A 108 -16.21 1.37 9.52
C ALA A 108 -14.74 1.01 9.71
N LEU A 109 -13.96 1.92 10.27
CA LEU A 109 -12.53 1.70 10.44
C LEU A 109 -12.31 0.66 11.54
N VAL A 110 -12.02 -0.56 11.13
CA VAL A 110 -11.79 -1.70 12.03
C VAL A 110 -10.58 -2.45 11.49
N PRO A 111 -9.46 -2.45 12.22
CA PRO A 111 -8.27 -3.19 11.74
C PRO A 111 -8.54 -4.68 11.71
N ALA A 112 -8.02 -5.35 10.71
CA ALA A 112 -8.21 -6.79 10.55
C ALA A 112 -7.07 -7.38 9.72
N HIS A 113 -7.07 -8.70 9.63
CA HIS A 113 -6.06 -9.47 8.91
C HIS A 113 -4.68 -9.24 9.53
N GLU A 114 -3.72 -8.75 8.79
CA GLU A 114 -2.37 -8.59 9.29
C GLU A 114 -2.15 -7.30 10.07
N VAL A 115 -3.20 -6.56 10.31
CA VAL A 115 -3.16 -5.22 10.88
C VAL A 115 -3.84 -5.24 12.24
N ASP A 116 -3.20 -4.65 13.25
CA ASP A 116 -3.78 -4.59 14.60
C ASP A 116 -4.23 -3.18 15.01
N ASP A 117 -3.94 -2.18 14.21
CA ASP A 117 -4.35 -0.81 14.49
C ASP A 117 -4.54 -0.08 13.17
N ALA A 118 -5.53 0.80 13.11
CA ALA A 118 -5.80 1.62 11.93
C ALA A 118 -6.31 2.96 12.42
N ARG A 119 -5.76 4.05 11.86
CA ARG A 119 -6.06 5.40 12.35
C ARG A 119 -6.22 6.38 11.22
N TRP A 120 -7.15 7.31 11.40
CA TRP A 120 -7.15 8.55 10.63
C TRP A 120 -6.16 9.49 11.28
N VAL A 121 -5.20 9.98 10.51
CA VAL A 121 -4.22 10.94 11.01
C VAL A 121 -4.08 12.08 10.00
N SER A 122 -3.65 13.24 10.49
CA SER A 122 -3.37 14.36 9.60
C SER A 122 -2.16 14.03 8.72
N LEU A 123 -1.95 14.80 7.66
CA LEU A 123 -0.78 14.58 6.82
C LEU A 123 0.52 14.79 7.59
N ASP A 124 0.55 15.78 8.49
CA ASP A 124 1.74 16.01 9.32
C ASP A 124 1.99 14.84 10.27
N GLU A 125 0.93 14.34 10.91
CA GLU A 125 1.06 13.17 11.78
C GLU A 125 1.50 11.95 11.00
N ALA A 126 0.97 11.78 9.80
CA ALA A 126 1.33 10.64 8.94
C ALA A 126 2.81 10.69 8.60
N SER A 127 3.32 11.87 8.26
CA SER A 127 4.73 12.02 7.91
C SER A 127 5.63 11.63 9.08
N ALA A 128 5.22 11.92 10.31
CA ALA A 128 5.98 11.57 11.49
C ALA A 128 5.84 10.11 11.88
N LEU A 129 4.69 9.51 11.59
CA LEU A 129 4.36 8.14 12.04
C LEU A 129 4.83 7.07 11.08
N LEU A 130 4.80 7.34 9.77
CA LEU A 130 5.20 6.36 8.76
C LEU A 130 6.62 5.86 9.01
N THR A 131 6.80 4.56 8.95
CA THR A 131 8.06 3.92 9.27
C THR A 131 9.09 4.08 8.17
N TYR A 132 8.66 4.09 6.90
CA TYR A 132 9.58 4.01 5.77
C TYR A 132 9.61 5.32 4.98
N ALA A 133 10.82 5.75 4.62
CA ALA A 133 11.00 6.97 3.84
C ALA A 133 10.25 6.92 2.51
N ARG A 134 10.17 5.74 1.89
CA ARG A 134 9.45 5.60 0.62
C ARG A 134 7.97 5.94 0.75
N ASP A 135 7.39 5.66 1.90
CA ASP A 135 5.98 5.99 2.14
C ASP A 135 5.80 7.47 2.45
N VAL A 136 6.77 8.08 3.12
CA VAL A 136 6.75 9.53 3.34
C VAL A 136 6.83 10.27 2.00
N GLU A 137 7.66 9.78 1.07
CA GLU A 137 7.75 10.36 -0.26
C GLU A 137 6.43 10.22 -1.03
N LEU A 138 5.78 9.08 -0.87
CA LEU A 138 4.47 8.85 -1.49
C LEU A 138 3.44 9.84 -0.95
N LEU A 139 3.47 10.08 0.35
CA LEU A 139 2.59 11.06 0.99
C LEU A 139 2.82 12.46 0.43
N ALA A 140 4.08 12.82 0.17
CA ALA A 140 4.41 14.11 -0.43
C ALA A 140 3.82 14.23 -1.82
N GLN A 141 3.81 13.14 -2.60
CA GLN A 141 3.20 13.16 -3.93
C GLN A 141 1.70 13.41 -3.86
N LEU A 142 1.03 12.86 -2.84
CA LEU A 142 -0.38 13.13 -2.62
C LEU A 142 -0.61 14.60 -2.34
N ALA A 143 0.19 15.20 -1.46
CA ALA A 143 0.05 16.60 -1.09
C ALA A 143 0.29 17.54 -2.27
N GLU A 144 1.29 17.22 -3.10
CA GLU A 144 1.61 18.06 -4.25
C GLU A 144 0.50 18.10 -5.27
N ALA A 145 -0.21 17.01 -5.43
CA ALA A 145 -1.26 16.92 -6.43
C ALA A 145 -2.56 17.56 -5.98
N GLU A 146 -2.69 17.83 -4.69
CA GLU A 146 -3.84 18.51 -4.17
C GLU A 146 -3.75 20.01 -4.51
#